data_885b4933fe7361cce1a725c94b4260f1
#
_entry.id   885b4933fe7361cce1a725c94b4260f1
#
_cell.length_a   1.000
_cell.length_b   1.000
_cell.length_c   1.000
_cell.angle_alpha   90.00
_cell.angle_beta   90.00
_cell.angle_gamma   90.00
#
_symmetry.space_group_name_H-M   'P 1'
#
loop_
_entity.id
_entity.type
_entity.pdbx_description
1 polymer ?
#
loop_
_entity_poly.entity_id
_entity_poly.type
_entity_poly.pdbx_seq_one_letter_code
_entity_poly.pdbx_strand_id
1 'polypeptide(L)'
;MLASLEARPADPLLSLINLLEADPRPDKIDLGVGVFRDAAGKTPVMQSVKAAEKKLIELQDSKSYLGPEGDVSFVNAIAKLAFGNISVGKSYAGLQTPGGTGALRLLLELWQRANPDGKVWLGTPSWPVHETMIRSVGAKIQTYVHYDTAAQSACPDNLLAAIRSAKSGDLFLLHGCCHNPSGADPDASLWRLIAEALLNVGAIPLVDLAYQGLGNGLDEDATGLRILLDHLPELLLAYSCDKNFGLYRDRVGAAYVVSRQLRLLEVAQGHLAEIARSCWSMPPDHGAAVARLIMAEPTLTASWRQELNQMTKRIQSIRDRLAEFGDIGKFAFERLRNEKGMFALLPATPDEVVRLRNENGIFMAESGRINLAGLQEADCERFVQAIGTLV
;
A
#
# COMPACT_ATOMS: atom_id res chain seq x y z
N MET A 1 -18.18 19.41 26.94
CA MET A 1 -17.16 18.53 26.35
C MET A 1 -17.45 18.28 24.88
N LEU A 2 -18.53 17.60 24.47
CA LEU A 2 -18.80 17.30 23.07
C LEU A 2 -19.09 18.53 22.18
N ALA A 3 -19.64 19.61 22.78
CA ALA A 3 -19.94 20.86 22.06
C ALA A 3 -18.70 21.59 21.50
N SER A 4 -17.49 21.21 21.92
CA SER A 4 -16.23 21.74 21.38
C SER A 4 -15.69 20.95 20.20
N LEU A 5 -16.36 19.84 19.80
CA LEU A 5 -15.96 19.06 18.64
C LEU A 5 -16.53 19.68 17.38
N GLU A 6 -15.65 19.96 16.42
CA GLU A 6 -16.05 20.37 15.09
C GLU A 6 -16.49 19.18 14.24
N ALA A 7 -17.47 19.41 13.38
CA ALA A 7 -17.88 18.39 12.41
C ALA A 7 -16.73 18.03 11.47
N ARG A 8 -16.52 16.76 11.25
CA ARG A 8 -15.54 16.28 10.26
C ARG A 8 -16.25 16.02 8.93
N PRO A 9 -15.60 16.30 7.79
CA PRO A 9 -16.13 15.91 6.50
C PRO A 9 -16.30 14.40 6.43
N ALA A 10 -17.31 13.94 5.71
CA ALA A 10 -17.50 12.51 5.45
C ALA A 10 -16.27 11.93 4.72
N ASP A 11 -15.96 10.67 4.99
CA ASP A 11 -14.90 9.97 4.24
C ASP A 11 -15.26 9.93 2.75
N PRO A 12 -14.41 10.42 1.84
CA PRO A 12 -14.72 10.50 0.41
C PRO A 12 -14.99 9.13 -0.21
N LEU A 13 -14.32 8.08 0.26
CA LEU A 13 -14.51 6.72 -0.26
C LEU A 13 -15.86 6.15 0.18
N LEU A 14 -16.25 6.34 1.45
CA LEU A 14 -17.57 5.91 1.96
C LEU A 14 -18.70 6.68 1.25
N SER A 15 -18.50 7.97 1.02
CA SER A 15 -19.46 8.80 0.25
C SER A 15 -19.62 8.27 -1.17
N LEU A 16 -18.53 7.87 -1.83
CA LEU A 16 -18.54 7.31 -3.17
C LEU A 16 -19.27 5.95 -3.22
N ILE A 17 -19.06 5.10 -2.23
CA ILE A 17 -19.76 3.80 -2.10
C ILE A 17 -21.26 4.04 -2.00
N ASN A 18 -21.71 4.95 -1.15
CA ASN A 18 -23.13 5.27 -0.99
C ASN A 18 -23.74 5.81 -2.30
N LEU A 19 -23.01 6.66 -3.03
CA LEU A 19 -23.44 7.17 -4.33
C LEU A 19 -23.56 6.05 -5.38
N LEU A 20 -22.60 5.13 -5.39
CA LEU A 20 -22.61 3.96 -6.28
C LEU A 20 -23.81 3.03 -5.98
N GLU A 21 -24.09 2.77 -4.70
CA GLU A 21 -25.22 1.92 -4.29
C GLU A 21 -26.57 2.57 -4.62
N ALA A 22 -26.69 3.88 -4.46
CA ALA A 22 -27.92 4.62 -4.74
C ALA A 22 -28.22 4.76 -6.24
N ASP A 23 -27.25 4.58 -7.12
CA ASP A 23 -27.43 4.71 -8.56
C ASP A 23 -28.12 3.45 -9.12
N PRO A 24 -29.29 3.57 -9.81
CA PRO A 24 -30.05 2.43 -10.28
C PRO A 24 -29.52 1.79 -11.57
N ARG A 25 -28.55 2.41 -12.25
CA ARG A 25 -28.03 1.91 -13.54
C ARG A 25 -27.35 0.54 -13.36
N PRO A 26 -27.65 -0.43 -14.23
CA PRO A 26 -27.07 -1.77 -14.12
C PRO A 26 -25.63 -1.84 -14.66
N ASP A 27 -25.24 -0.90 -15.50
CA ASP A 27 -23.97 -0.87 -16.24
C ASP A 27 -22.95 0.11 -15.63
N LYS A 28 -23.05 0.37 -14.34
CA LYS A 28 -22.11 1.23 -13.60
C LYS A 28 -20.68 0.69 -13.65
N ILE A 29 -19.70 1.61 -13.78
CA ILE A 29 -18.28 1.28 -13.67
C ILE A 29 -17.77 1.83 -12.32
N ASP A 30 -17.36 0.94 -11.40
CA ASP A 30 -16.78 1.32 -10.12
C ASP A 30 -15.25 1.24 -10.17
N LEU A 31 -14.63 2.41 -10.20
CA LEU A 31 -13.17 2.61 -10.16
C LEU A 31 -12.70 3.29 -8.86
N GLY A 32 -13.61 3.41 -7.87
CA GLY A 32 -13.32 4.12 -6.62
C GLY A 32 -12.69 3.24 -5.56
N VAL A 33 -13.29 2.06 -5.32
CA VAL A 33 -12.88 1.16 -4.24
C VAL A 33 -11.60 0.41 -4.60
N GLY A 34 -10.59 0.50 -3.73
CA GLY A 34 -9.26 -0.10 -3.93
C GLY A 34 -9.20 -1.60 -3.63
N VAL A 35 -10.01 -2.41 -4.32
CA VAL A 35 -10.01 -3.86 -4.24
C VAL A 35 -9.79 -4.47 -5.63
N PHE A 36 -9.22 -5.67 -5.67
CA PHE A 36 -9.16 -6.45 -6.91
C PHE A 36 -10.55 -7.00 -7.25
N ARG A 37 -10.90 -6.97 -8.55
CA ARG A 37 -12.07 -7.66 -9.10
C ARG A 37 -11.67 -8.59 -10.22
N ASP A 38 -12.28 -9.77 -10.23
CA ASP A 38 -12.13 -10.77 -11.30
C ASP A 38 -12.88 -10.37 -12.58
N ALA A 39 -12.83 -11.21 -13.60
CA ALA A 39 -13.54 -10.99 -14.86
C ALA A 39 -15.07 -10.95 -14.71
N ALA A 40 -15.62 -11.44 -13.61
CA ALA A 40 -17.05 -11.35 -13.27
C ALA A 40 -17.38 -10.11 -12.42
N GLY A 41 -16.43 -9.21 -12.19
CA GLY A 41 -16.59 -7.99 -11.39
C GLY A 41 -16.65 -8.25 -9.87
N LYS A 42 -16.32 -9.46 -9.41
CA LYS A 42 -16.35 -9.84 -7.99
C LYS A 42 -14.97 -9.75 -7.37
N THR A 43 -14.93 -9.47 -6.06
CA THR A 43 -13.73 -9.63 -5.23
C THR A 43 -13.71 -11.06 -4.67
N PRO A 44 -13.01 -12.00 -5.30
CA PRO A 44 -13.05 -13.41 -4.88
C PRO A 44 -12.21 -13.63 -3.64
N VAL A 45 -12.58 -14.60 -2.82
CA VAL A 45 -11.66 -15.22 -1.85
C VAL A 45 -10.78 -16.20 -2.60
N MET A 46 -9.47 -16.09 -2.46
CA MET A 46 -8.50 -16.97 -3.10
C MET A 46 -8.73 -18.44 -2.69
N GLN A 47 -8.52 -19.39 -3.59
CA GLN A 47 -8.71 -20.82 -3.29
C GLN A 47 -7.67 -21.31 -2.28
N SER A 48 -6.45 -20.77 -2.35
CA SER A 48 -5.40 -20.99 -1.34
C SER A 48 -5.83 -20.55 0.06
N VAL A 49 -6.53 -19.40 0.17
CA VAL A 49 -7.10 -18.91 1.44
C VAL A 49 -8.17 -19.89 1.95
N LYS A 50 -9.15 -20.25 1.12
CA LYS A 50 -10.18 -21.22 1.52
C LYS A 50 -9.64 -22.55 1.95
N ALA A 51 -8.59 -23.05 1.28
CA ALA A 51 -7.93 -24.30 1.65
C ALA A 51 -7.19 -24.18 2.99
N ALA A 52 -6.52 -23.07 3.22
CA ALA A 52 -5.84 -22.79 4.49
C ALA A 52 -6.85 -22.61 5.64
N GLU A 53 -7.98 -21.93 5.43
CA GLU A 53 -9.05 -21.80 6.43
C GLU A 53 -9.61 -23.16 6.87
N LYS A 54 -9.87 -24.06 5.91
CA LYS A 54 -10.31 -25.44 6.24
C LYS A 54 -9.32 -26.16 7.12
N LYS A 55 -8.02 -26.10 6.78
CA LYS A 55 -6.97 -26.70 7.60
C LYS A 55 -6.84 -26.03 8.97
N LEU A 56 -7.00 -24.71 9.02
CA LEU A 56 -6.92 -23.98 10.28
C LEU A 56 -8.00 -24.43 11.27
N ILE A 57 -9.23 -24.68 10.78
CA ILE A 57 -10.32 -25.21 11.61
C ILE A 57 -9.95 -26.56 12.23
N GLU A 58 -9.24 -27.41 11.49
CA GLU A 58 -8.83 -28.76 11.96
C GLU A 58 -7.61 -28.71 12.91
N LEU A 59 -6.72 -27.74 12.73
CA LEU A 59 -5.44 -27.65 13.43
C LEU A 59 -5.44 -26.74 14.66
N GLN A 60 -6.39 -25.78 14.73
CA GLN A 60 -6.40 -24.79 15.80
C GLN A 60 -7.24 -25.23 16.99
N ASP A 61 -6.59 -25.78 17.99
CA ASP A 61 -7.24 -26.30 19.21
C ASP A 61 -7.50 -25.23 20.28
N SER A 62 -6.97 -24.03 20.14
CA SER A 62 -7.07 -22.96 21.14
C SER A 62 -7.36 -21.60 20.54
N LYS A 63 -8.13 -20.81 21.27
CA LYS A 63 -8.37 -19.37 21.04
C LYS A 63 -7.78 -18.51 22.17
N SER A 64 -6.78 -19.03 22.86
CA SER A 64 -6.06 -18.26 23.89
C SER A 64 -5.32 -17.07 23.28
N TYR A 65 -5.09 -16.02 24.07
CA TYR A 65 -4.36 -14.84 23.64
C TYR A 65 -2.92 -15.16 23.22
N LEU A 66 -2.45 -14.53 22.13
CA LEU A 66 -1.07 -14.61 21.63
C LEU A 66 -0.15 -13.51 22.20
N GLY A 67 -0.72 -12.48 22.80
CA GLY A 67 0.03 -11.30 23.23
C GLY A 67 0.07 -10.18 22.18
N PRO A 68 0.72 -9.05 22.49
CA PRO A 68 0.76 -7.89 21.60
C PRO A 68 1.57 -8.11 20.32
N GLU A 69 2.50 -9.09 20.34
CA GLU A 69 3.32 -9.46 19.18
C GLU A 69 2.52 -10.20 18.09
N GLY A 70 1.39 -10.80 18.46
CA GLY A 70 0.57 -11.63 17.57
C GLY A 70 1.24 -12.95 17.19
N ASP A 71 0.97 -13.44 15.99
CA ASP A 71 1.57 -14.67 15.44
C ASP A 71 3.01 -14.41 14.97
N VAL A 72 3.99 -14.73 15.81
CA VAL A 72 5.43 -14.54 15.52
C VAL A 72 5.87 -15.38 14.31
N SER A 73 5.27 -16.55 14.08
CA SER A 73 5.60 -17.37 12.90
C SER A 73 5.12 -16.71 11.60
N PHE A 74 3.95 -16.06 11.62
CA PHE A 74 3.49 -15.21 10.53
C PHE A 74 4.46 -14.05 10.30
N VAL A 75 4.85 -13.32 11.34
CA VAL A 75 5.80 -12.20 11.25
C VAL A 75 7.10 -12.63 10.58
N ASN A 76 7.67 -13.77 11.00
CA ASN A 76 8.88 -14.32 10.41
C ASN A 76 8.70 -14.75 8.94
N ALA A 77 7.55 -15.30 8.58
CA ALA A 77 7.26 -15.70 7.20
C ALA A 77 7.12 -14.48 6.27
N ILE A 78 6.46 -13.40 6.72
CA ILE A 78 6.39 -12.13 5.99
C ILE A 78 7.77 -11.47 5.88
N ALA A 79 8.58 -11.48 6.93
CA ALA A 79 9.95 -10.99 6.88
C ALA A 79 10.77 -11.69 5.78
N LYS A 80 10.67 -13.01 5.69
CA LYS A 80 11.32 -13.80 4.64
C LYS A 80 10.81 -13.44 3.24
N LEU A 81 9.50 -13.19 3.09
CA LEU A 81 8.89 -12.82 1.82
C LEU A 81 9.35 -11.42 1.37
N ALA A 82 9.33 -10.44 2.26
CA ALA A 82 9.68 -9.05 1.95
C ALA A 82 11.18 -8.84 1.80
N PHE A 83 11.94 -9.27 2.79
CA PHE A 83 13.39 -9.03 2.84
C PHE A 83 14.21 -10.02 2.00
N GLY A 84 13.68 -11.21 1.70
CA GLY A 84 14.48 -12.28 1.11
C GLY A 84 15.57 -12.73 2.09
N ASN A 85 16.80 -12.80 1.60
CA ASN A 85 17.98 -13.03 2.44
C ASN A 85 18.42 -11.69 3.01
N ILE A 86 18.15 -11.44 4.29
CA ILE A 86 18.64 -10.25 4.99
C ILE A 86 20.17 -10.18 4.89
N SER A 87 20.68 -8.98 4.57
CA SER A 87 22.13 -8.71 4.47
C SER A 87 22.86 -9.09 5.75
N VAL A 88 24.07 -9.65 5.59
CA VAL A 88 24.91 -10.06 6.70
C VAL A 88 25.07 -8.94 7.72
N GLY A 89 24.84 -9.27 9.00
CA GLY A 89 24.97 -8.32 10.13
C GLY A 89 23.77 -7.41 10.36
N LYS A 90 22.63 -7.65 9.70
CA LYS A 90 21.35 -7.00 10.02
C LYS A 90 20.39 -7.98 10.65
N SER A 91 19.49 -7.44 11.46
CA SER A 91 18.39 -8.16 12.08
C SER A 91 17.15 -7.27 12.12
N TYR A 92 16.04 -7.79 12.59
CA TYR A 92 14.81 -7.02 12.75
C TYR A 92 14.12 -7.31 14.07
N ALA A 93 13.42 -6.31 14.57
CA ALA A 93 12.32 -6.43 15.52
C ALA A 93 11.02 -6.29 14.73
N GLY A 94 9.99 -7.05 15.09
CA GLY A 94 8.72 -6.97 14.38
C GLY A 94 7.58 -7.61 15.13
N LEU A 95 6.37 -7.21 14.76
CA LEU A 95 5.14 -7.79 15.28
C LEU A 95 4.01 -7.72 14.25
N GLN A 96 3.01 -8.57 14.46
CA GLN A 96 1.79 -8.58 13.69
C GLN A 96 0.94 -7.34 13.99
N THR A 97 0.26 -6.79 12.98
CA THR A 97 -0.59 -5.61 13.09
C THR A 97 -1.93 -5.81 12.42
N PRO A 98 -2.95 -5.01 12.80
CA PRO A 98 -4.24 -4.96 12.08
C PRO A 98 -4.07 -4.29 10.69
N GLY A 99 -3.52 -5.04 9.72
CA GLY A 99 -3.20 -4.57 8.37
C GLY A 99 -2.03 -3.58 8.34
N GLY A 100 -1.72 -3.09 7.12
CA GLY A 100 -0.69 -2.06 6.93
C GLY A 100 -1.00 -0.75 7.66
N THR A 101 -2.27 -0.41 7.84
CA THR A 101 -2.68 0.78 8.63
C THR A 101 -2.18 0.70 10.06
N GLY A 102 -2.34 -0.47 10.71
CA GLY A 102 -1.81 -0.70 12.05
C GLY A 102 -0.28 -0.61 12.08
N ALA A 103 0.39 -1.16 11.07
CA ALA A 103 1.84 -1.11 10.95
C ALA A 103 2.36 0.33 10.82
N LEU A 104 1.79 1.11 9.91
CA LEU A 104 2.15 2.53 9.72
C LEU A 104 1.93 3.34 10.99
N ARG A 105 0.75 3.19 11.64
CA ARG A 105 0.44 3.91 12.88
C ARG A 105 1.45 3.60 13.99
N LEU A 106 1.79 2.33 14.14
CA LEU A 106 2.74 1.85 15.14
C LEU A 106 4.14 2.42 14.92
N LEU A 107 4.62 2.33 13.68
CA LEU A 107 5.97 2.78 13.30
C LEU A 107 6.10 4.30 13.33
N LEU A 108 5.08 5.04 12.93
CA LEU A 108 5.05 6.50 13.05
C LEU A 108 5.10 6.95 14.51
N GLU A 109 4.36 6.28 15.41
CA GLU A 109 4.40 6.58 16.83
C GLU A 109 5.76 6.24 17.45
N LEU A 110 6.34 5.08 17.10
CA LEU A 110 7.68 4.70 17.55
C LEU A 110 8.72 5.74 17.12
N TRP A 111 8.71 6.12 15.84
CA TRP A 111 9.63 7.12 15.31
C TRP A 111 9.44 8.49 15.98
N GLN A 112 8.18 8.92 16.18
CA GLN A 112 7.89 10.21 16.83
C GLN A 112 8.36 10.24 18.29
N ARG A 113 8.29 9.12 19.02
CA ARG A 113 8.84 9.01 20.37
C ARG A 113 10.38 9.13 20.38
N ALA A 114 11.05 8.57 19.36
CA ALA A 114 12.50 8.63 19.21
C ALA A 114 12.99 9.98 18.68
N ASN A 115 12.19 10.68 17.88
CA ASN A 115 12.54 11.92 17.19
C ASN A 115 11.42 12.97 17.29
N PRO A 116 11.15 13.53 18.49
CA PRO A 116 10.01 14.42 18.71
C PRO A 116 10.08 15.72 17.90
N ASP A 117 11.27 16.18 17.52
CA ASP A 117 11.49 17.38 16.69
C ASP A 117 11.64 17.10 15.20
N GLY A 118 11.72 15.84 14.81
CA GLY A 118 11.88 15.41 13.44
C GLY A 118 10.64 15.73 12.57
N LYS A 119 10.83 15.62 11.26
CA LYS A 119 9.77 15.78 10.27
C LYS A 119 9.56 14.47 9.51
N VAL A 120 8.29 14.21 9.15
CA VAL A 120 7.94 13.18 8.18
C VAL A 120 7.82 13.83 6.81
N TRP A 121 8.64 13.40 5.88
CA TRP A 121 8.60 13.80 4.49
C TRP A 121 7.65 12.89 3.72
N LEU A 122 6.65 13.51 3.07
CA LEU A 122 5.59 12.81 2.35
C LEU A 122 5.54 13.30 0.89
N GLY A 123 5.69 12.38 -0.04
CA GLY A 123 5.48 12.65 -1.46
C GLY A 123 4.01 12.91 -1.75
N THR A 124 3.71 13.90 -2.58
CA THR A 124 2.35 14.23 -3.01
C THR A 124 2.17 14.06 -4.52
N PRO A 125 1.00 13.56 -4.94
CA PRO A 125 -0.08 12.95 -4.16
C PRO A 125 0.35 11.64 -3.51
N SER A 126 -0.35 11.23 -2.46
CA SER A 126 -0.14 9.97 -1.73
C SER A 126 -1.47 9.34 -1.34
N TRP A 127 -1.44 8.17 -0.71
CA TRP A 127 -2.64 7.63 -0.08
C TRP A 127 -3.13 8.61 1.01
N PRO A 128 -4.39 9.10 0.92
CA PRO A 128 -4.85 10.20 1.77
C PRO A 128 -4.73 9.94 3.28
N VAL A 129 -4.76 8.66 3.69
CA VAL A 129 -4.68 8.28 5.10
C VAL A 129 -3.27 8.48 5.68
N HIS A 130 -2.21 8.54 4.85
CA HIS A 130 -0.85 8.83 5.32
C HIS A 130 -0.77 10.15 6.07
N GLU A 131 -1.28 11.23 5.50
CA GLU A 131 -1.29 12.54 6.16
C GLU A 131 -2.06 12.52 7.47
N THR A 132 -3.24 11.89 7.48
CA THR A 132 -4.07 11.74 8.67
C THR A 132 -3.35 11.00 9.78
N MET A 133 -2.65 9.90 9.45
CA MET A 133 -1.88 9.12 10.41
C MET A 133 -0.69 9.89 10.98
N ILE A 134 0.08 10.57 10.10
CA ILE A 134 1.22 11.38 10.54
C ILE A 134 0.76 12.46 11.53
N ARG A 135 -0.33 13.18 11.20
CA ARG A 135 -0.91 14.19 12.10
C ARG A 135 -1.42 13.58 13.41
N SER A 136 -1.97 12.37 13.37
CA SER A 136 -2.55 11.71 14.57
C SER A 136 -1.51 11.33 15.62
N VAL A 137 -0.24 11.17 15.22
CA VAL A 137 0.87 10.94 16.17
C VAL A 137 1.55 12.25 16.61
N GLY A 138 1.06 13.41 16.15
CA GLY A 138 1.65 14.72 16.46
C GLY A 138 2.90 15.06 15.67
N ALA A 139 3.24 14.29 14.63
CA ALA A 139 4.41 14.53 13.81
C ALA A 139 4.24 15.71 12.85
N LYS A 140 5.34 16.42 12.60
CA LYS A 140 5.41 17.51 11.62
C LYS A 140 5.53 16.94 10.22
N ILE A 141 4.70 17.41 9.28
CA ILE A 141 4.75 16.97 7.88
C ILE A 141 5.51 17.99 7.05
N GLN A 142 6.40 17.49 6.18
CA GLN A 142 6.99 18.23 5.09
C GLN A 142 6.67 17.49 3.80
N THR A 143 6.11 18.21 2.80
CA THR A 143 5.73 17.59 1.53
C THR A 143 6.71 17.94 0.42
N TYR A 144 6.77 17.06 -0.59
CA TYR A 144 7.41 17.31 -1.89
C TYR A 144 6.52 16.75 -3.00
N VAL A 145 6.60 17.31 -4.20
CA VAL A 145 5.86 16.79 -5.36
C VAL A 145 6.54 15.51 -5.83
N HIS A 146 5.89 14.36 -5.61
CA HIS A 146 6.35 13.05 -6.06
C HIS A 146 5.90 12.77 -7.50
N TYR A 147 4.71 13.24 -7.84
CA TYR A 147 4.10 13.04 -9.14
C TYR A 147 3.36 14.29 -9.58
N ASP A 148 3.66 14.78 -10.78
CA ASP A 148 2.95 15.88 -11.41
C ASP A 148 1.70 15.35 -12.13
N THR A 149 0.53 15.64 -11.57
CA THR A 149 -0.74 15.15 -12.11
C THR A 149 -1.06 15.77 -13.48
N ALA A 150 -0.65 17.00 -13.73
CA ALA A 150 -0.91 17.68 -15.02
C ALA A 150 0.02 17.12 -16.11
N ALA A 151 1.30 16.97 -15.80
CA ALA A 151 2.28 16.35 -16.71
C ALA A 151 2.17 14.81 -16.73
N GLN A 152 1.44 14.23 -15.80
CA GLN A 152 1.25 12.79 -15.62
C GLN A 152 2.58 12.02 -15.57
N SER A 153 3.51 12.52 -14.78
CA SER A 153 4.86 11.98 -14.66
C SER A 153 5.41 12.05 -13.24
N ALA A 154 6.25 11.08 -12.88
CA ALA A 154 6.99 11.11 -11.61
C ALA A 154 8.03 12.24 -11.61
N CYS A 155 8.31 12.78 -10.43
CA CYS A 155 9.27 13.87 -10.21
C CYS A 155 10.46 13.39 -9.35
N PRO A 156 11.34 12.53 -9.86
CA PRO A 156 12.44 11.95 -9.08
C PRO A 156 13.41 13.01 -8.53
N ASP A 157 13.65 14.07 -9.28
CA ASP A 157 14.55 15.16 -8.84
C ASP A 157 14.01 15.89 -7.60
N ASN A 158 12.67 16.03 -7.49
CA ASN A 158 12.04 16.63 -6.32
C ASN A 158 12.23 15.74 -5.07
N LEU A 159 12.12 14.43 -5.21
CA LEU A 159 12.39 13.49 -4.12
C LEU A 159 13.84 13.58 -3.67
N LEU A 160 14.80 13.54 -4.60
CA LEU A 160 16.22 13.63 -4.27
C LEU A 160 16.60 14.99 -3.67
N ALA A 161 16.00 16.07 -4.15
CA ALA A 161 16.16 17.40 -3.55
C ALA A 161 15.58 17.49 -2.14
N ALA A 162 14.39 16.90 -1.92
CA ALA A 162 13.77 16.80 -0.60
C ALA A 162 14.68 16.04 0.39
N ILE A 163 15.22 14.88 -0.03
CA ILE A 163 16.15 14.12 0.82
C ILE A 163 17.39 14.94 1.18
N ARG A 164 18.01 15.63 0.20
CA ARG A 164 19.18 16.47 0.45
C ARG A 164 18.92 17.66 1.39
N SER A 165 17.69 18.13 1.47
CA SER A 165 17.27 19.24 2.34
C SER A 165 16.80 18.79 3.74
N ALA A 166 16.66 17.49 3.95
CA ALA A 166 16.24 16.91 5.22
C ALA A 166 17.36 16.96 6.27
N LYS A 167 16.99 16.68 7.51
CA LYS A 167 17.93 16.55 8.64
C LYS A 167 18.13 15.07 9.01
N SER A 168 19.24 14.79 9.66
CA SER A 168 19.47 13.47 10.26
C SER A 168 18.33 13.12 11.22
N GLY A 169 17.80 11.90 11.10
CA GLY A 169 16.67 11.41 11.87
C GLY A 169 15.29 11.77 11.29
N ASP A 170 15.18 12.65 10.30
CA ASP A 170 13.91 12.86 9.58
C ASP A 170 13.44 11.55 8.93
N LEU A 171 12.13 11.36 8.81
CA LEU A 171 11.50 10.16 8.26
C LEU A 171 11.00 10.41 6.84
N PHE A 172 11.34 9.53 5.90
CA PHE A 172 10.77 9.51 4.55
C PHE A 172 9.76 8.38 4.42
N LEU A 173 8.47 8.71 4.26
CA LEU A 173 7.45 7.72 3.96
C LEU A 173 7.44 7.45 2.45
N LEU A 174 7.84 6.24 2.08
CA LEU A 174 8.00 5.80 0.70
C LEU A 174 7.11 4.61 0.40
N HIS A 175 6.43 4.61 -0.75
CA HIS A 175 5.76 3.40 -1.23
C HIS A 175 6.81 2.43 -1.78
N GLY A 176 6.78 1.17 -1.32
CA GLY A 176 7.75 0.15 -1.72
C GLY A 176 7.57 -0.32 -3.17
N CYS A 177 6.33 -0.35 -3.66
CA CYS A 177 5.94 -0.63 -5.04
C CYS A 177 4.48 -0.21 -5.27
N CYS A 178 4.07 -0.16 -6.54
CA CYS A 178 2.69 0.11 -6.97
C CYS A 178 2.13 1.38 -6.33
N HIS A 179 2.84 2.49 -6.50
CA HIS A 179 2.54 3.76 -5.84
C HIS A 179 1.05 4.14 -5.89
N ASN A 180 0.44 4.34 -4.74
CA ASN A 180 -0.94 4.81 -4.65
C ASN A 180 -0.93 6.34 -4.43
N PRO A 181 -1.39 7.17 -5.40
CA PRO A 181 -2.36 6.82 -6.43
C PRO A 181 -1.82 6.64 -7.86
N SER A 182 -0.54 6.91 -8.17
CA SER A 182 -0.09 7.11 -9.55
C SER A 182 0.29 5.82 -10.29
N GLY A 183 0.75 4.77 -9.59
CA GLY A 183 1.33 3.59 -10.21
C GLY A 183 2.77 3.80 -10.72
N ALA A 184 3.33 5.00 -10.54
CA ALA A 184 4.68 5.34 -10.98
C ALA A 184 5.71 4.99 -9.91
N ASP A 185 6.48 3.94 -10.14
CA ASP A 185 7.48 3.42 -9.22
C ASP A 185 8.90 3.80 -9.64
N PRO A 186 9.81 4.07 -8.69
CA PRO A 186 11.24 4.17 -8.97
C PRO A 186 11.79 2.85 -9.53
N ASP A 187 12.66 2.93 -10.52
CA ASP A 187 13.44 1.79 -10.95
C ASP A 187 14.60 1.49 -9.99
N ALA A 188 15.31 0.39 -10.24
CA ALA A 188 16.44 -0.02 -9.39
C ALA A 188 17.57 1.02 -9.34
N SER A 189 17.78 1.80 -10.39
CA SER A 189 18.82 2.85 -10.42
C SER A 189 18.44 4.03 -9.54
N LEU A 190 17.19 4.47 -9.62
CA LEU A 190 16.67 5.53 -8.77
C LEU A 190 16.61 5.09 -7.29
N TRP A 191 16.25 3.83 -7.00
CA TRP A 191 16.30 3.30 -5.63
C TRP A 191 17.71 3.36 -5.01
N ARG A 192 18.76 3.10 -5.81
CA ARG A 192 20.15 3.25 -5.33
C ARG A 192 20.49 4.71 -5.02
N LEU A 193 20.09 5.65 -5.89
CA LEU A 193 20.27 7.09 -5.64
C LEU A 193 19.52 7.57 -4.39
N ILE A 194 18.30 7.07 -4.17
CA ILE A 194 17.51 7.33 -2.96
C ILE A 194 18.26 6.81 -1.73
N ALA A 195 18.75 5.56 -1.79
CA ALA A 195 19.49 4.95 -0.68
C ALA A 195 20.76 5.74 -0.33
N GLU A 196 21.55 6.11 -1.32
CA GLU A 196 22.75 6.92 -1.14
C GLU A 196 22.43 8.31 -0.55
N ALA A 197 21.38 8.96 -1.05
CA ALA A 197 20.97 10.27 -0.54
C ALA A 197 20.49 10.18 0.91
N LEU A 198 19.68 9.19 1.28
CA LEU A 198 19.22 8.95 2.65
C LEU A 198 20.38 8.65 3.59
N LEU A 199 21.35 7.81 3.15
CA LEU A 199 22.54 7.48 3.92
C LEU A 199 23.38 8.73 4.22
N ASN A 200 23.62 9.56 3.21
CA ASN A 200 24.44 10.77 3.33
C ASN A 200 23.85 11.80 4.30
N VAL A 201 22.53 11.91 4.37
CA VAL A 201 21.82 12.83 5.28
C VAL A 201 21.61 12.20 6.66
N GLY A 202 21.56 10.88 6.75
CA GLY A 202 21.16 10.15 7.95
C GLY A 202 19.65 10.17 8.19
N ALA A 203 18.85 10.29 7.13
CA ALA A 203 17.39 10.19 7.20
C ALA A 203 16.94 8.73 7.14
N ILE A 204 15.78 8.43 7.73
CA ILE A 204 15.27 7.07 7.92
C ILE A 204 14.11 6.83 6.95
N PRO A 205 14.12 5.78 6.12
CA PRO A 205 12.94 5.41 5.34
C PRO A 205 11.92 4.62 6.18
N LEU A 206 10.65 4.97 6.04
CA LEU A 206 9.50 4.14 6.36
C LEU A 206 8.88 3.65 5.04
N VAL A 207 9.09 2.40 4.73
CA VAL A 207 8.58 1.79 3.49
C VAL A 207 7.18 1.24 3.76
N ASP A 208 6.19 1.73 3.00
CA ASP A 208 4.84 1.14 2.93
C ASP A 208 4.80 0.13 1.79
N LEU A 209 4.71 -1.16 2.13
CA LEU A 209 4.68 -2.26 1.16
C LEU A 209 3.32 -2.97 1.21
N ALA A 210 2.33 -2.36 0.56
CA ALA A 210 0.96 -2.85 0.57
C ALA A 210 0.58 -3.69 -0.66
N TYR A 211 1.41 -3.70 -1.71
CA TYR A 211 1.04 -4.25 -3.01
C TYR A 211 2.05 -5.25 -3.58
N GLN A 212 2.95 -5.80 -2.76
CA GLN A 212 3.96 -6.77 -3.20
C GLN A 212 3.31 -7.94 -3.94
N GLY A 213 3.74 -8.19 -5.17
CA GLY A 213 3.24 -9.22 -6.07
C GLY A 213 2.17 -8.74 -7.04
N LEU A 214 1.71 -7.47 -6.96
CA LEU A 214 0.70 -6.89 -7.86
C LEU A 214 1.27 -5.92 -8.91
N GLY A 215 2.58 -5.71 -8.91
CA GLY A 215 3.30 -4.94 -9.93
C GLY A 215 3.92 -5.83 -10.98
N ASN A 216 5.16 -6.25 -10.75
CA ASN A 216 5.93 -7.12 -11.65
C ASN A 216 6.10 -8.55 -11.12
N GLY A 217 5.88 -8.77 -9.84
CA GLY A 217 6.05 -10.05 -9.16
C GLY A 217 6.50 -9.88 -7.72
N LEU A 218 6.48 -10.97 -6.96
CA LEU A 218 6.79 -10.93 -5.52
C LEU A 218 8.23 -10.46 -5.23
N ASP A 219 9.19 -10.89 -6.04
CA ASP A 219 10.60 -10.55 -5.83
C ASP A 219 10.95 -9.20 -6.45
N GLU A 220 10.42 -8.91 -7.62
CA GLU A 220 10.61 -7.66 -8.35
C GLU A 220 10.05 -6.47 -7.57
N ASP A 221 8.87 -6.62 -6.99
CA ASP A 221 8.19 -5.57 -6.22
C ASP A 221 8.88 -5.28 -4.87
N ALA A 222 9.72 -6.19 -4.38
CA ALA A 222 10.53 -6.00 -3.19
C ALA A 222 11.92 -5.39 -3.49
N THR A 223 12.28 -5.17 -4.75
CA THR A 223 13.62 -4.70 -5.16
C THR A 223 14.02 -3.41 -4.47
N GLY A 224 13.12 -2.40 -4.43
CA GLY A 224 13.38 -1.12 -3.77
C GLY A 224 13.68 -1.28 -2.29
N LEU A 225 12.84 -2.04 -1.57
CA LEU A 225 13.05 -2.35 -0.16
C LEU A 225 14.40 -3.05 0.06
N ARG A 226 14.75 -4.04 -0.77
CA ARG A 226 15.99 -4.80 -0.64
C ARG A 226 17.23 -3.95 -0.94
N ILE A 227 17.15 -3.01 -1.88
CA ILE A 227 18.22 -2.03 -2.12
C ILE A 227 18.42 -1.14 -0.88
N LEU A 228 17.34 -0.62 -0.27
CA LEU A 228 17.44 0.15 0.96
C LEU A 228 18.04 -0.68 2.10
N LEU A 229 17.62 -1.94 2.23
CA LEU A 229 18.20 -2.87 3.21
C LEU A 229 19.70 -3.05 3.07
N ASP A 230 20.22 -3.13 1.84
CA ASP A 230 21.65 -3.35 1.61
C ASP A 230 22.48 -2.11 1.96
N HIS A 231 21.95 -0.92 1.70
CA HIS A 231 22.70 0.33 1.83
C HIS A 231 22.57 0.98 3.21
N LEU A 232 21.39 0.96 3.83
CA LEU A 232 21.09 1.76 5.01
C LEU A 232 21.34 0.97 6.31
N PRO A 233 21.82 1.63 7.39
CA PRO A 233 21.98 0.98 8.69
C PRO A 233 20.66 0.62 9.35
N GLU A 234 19.61 1.42 9.11
CA GLU A 234 18.29 1.29 9.72
C GLU A 234 17.19 1.61 8.72
N LEU A 235 16.07 0.94 8.84
CA LEU A 235 14.84 1.25 8.13
C LEU A 235 13.61 0.72 8.87
N LEU A 236 12.44 1.27 8.54
CA LEU A 236 11.14 0.83 9.00
C LEU A 236 10.35 0.25 7.83
N LEU A 237 9.64 -0.85 8.06
CA LEU A 237 8.75 -1.46 7.05
C LEU A 237 7.35 -1.66 7.63
N ALA A 238 6.35 -1.08 6.96
CA ALA A 238 4.94 -1.40 7.15
C ALA A 238 4.49 -2.34 6.02
N TYR A 239 4.05 -3.55 6.38
CA TYR A 239 3.61 -4.56 5.43
C TYR A 239 2.11 -4.81 5.55
N SER A 240 1.42 -4.96 4.40
CA SER A 240 0.01 -5.34 4.36
C SER A 240 -0.21 -6.60 3.52
N CYS A 241 -0.99 -7.54 4.05
CA CYS A 241 -1.48 -8.73 3.34
C CYS A 241 -2.89 -8.52 2.76
N ASP A 242 -3.47 -7.34 2.90
CA ASP A 242 -4.85 -7.08 2.48
C ASP A 242 -5.06 -7.36 0.98
N LYS A 243 -4.05 -7.06 0.13
CA LYS A 243 -4.18 -7.14 -1.33
C LYS A 243 -3.62 -8.43 -1.89
N ASN A 244 -2.38 -8.78 -1.56
CA ASN A 244 -1.71 -9.95 -2.14
C ASN A 244 -2.19 -11.32 -1.60
N PHE A 245 -2.90 -11.32 -0.46
CA PHE A 245 -3.66 -12.48 0.02
C PHE A 245 -5.17 -12.31 -0.13
N GLY A 246 -5.64 -11.13 -0.58
CA GLY A 246 -7.08 -10.83 -0.68
C GLY A 246 -7.81 -10.77 0.67
N LEU A 247 -7.07 -10.60 1.78
CA LEU A 247 -7.58 -10.60 3.16
C LEU A 247 -8.00 -9.21 3.63
N TYR A 248 -8.75 -8.47 2.80
CA TYR A 248 -9.12 -7.08 3.06
C TYR A 248 -9.84 -6.86 4.40
N ARG A 249 -10.71 -7.81 4.79
CA ARG A 249 -11.54 -7.73 6.01
C ARG A 249 -10.84 -8.26 7.24
N ASP A 250 -9.85 -9.15 7.07
CA ASP A 250 -9.17 -9.83 8.18
C ASP A 250 -8.13 -8.95 8.85
N ARG A 251 -7.76 -7.85 8.19
CA ARG A 251 -6.84 -6.84 8.71
C ARG A 251 -5.48 -7.46 9.08
N VAL A 252 -4.77 -7.96 8.09
CA VAL A 252 -3.50 -8.70 8.27
C VAL A 252 -2.32 -7.86 7.78
N GLY A 253 -1.34 -7.66 8.65
CA GLY A 253 -0.12 -6.95 8.33
C GLY A 253 0.97 -7.17 9.37
N ALA A 254 2.11 -6.56 9.16
CA ALA A 254 3.23 -6.61 10.09
C ALA A 254 4.06 -5.32 10.05
N ALA A 255 4.62 -4.93 11.17
CA ALA A 255 5.54 -3.82 11.33
C ALA A 255 6.93 -4.33 11.65
N TYR A 256 7.96 -3.72 11.04
CA TYR A 256 9.34 -4.10 11.27
C TYR A 256 10.22 -2.86 11.47
N VAL A 257 11.16 -2.99 12.39
CA VAL A 257 12.33 -2.14 12.55
C VAL A 257 13.54 -2.96 12.18
N VAL A 258 14.34 -2.52 11.24
CA VAL A 258 15.59 -3.19 10.83
C VAL A 258 16.76 -2.36 11.28
N SER A 259 17.76 -2.98 11.90
CA SER A 259 18.99 -2.32 12.33
C SER A 259 20.18 -3.30 12.35
N ARG A 260 21.38 -2.76 12.29
CA ARG A 260 22.63 -3.51 12.54
C ARG A 260 22.91 -3.70 14.04
N GLN A 261 22.24 -2.96 14.90
CA GLN A 261 22.47 -2.91 16.33
C GLN A 261 21.39 -3.72 17.08
N LEU A 262 21.70 -4.93 17.50
CA LEU A 262 20.76 -5.84 18.21
C LEU A 262 20.14 -5.19 19.44
N ARG A 263 20.95 -4.45 20.24
CA ARG A 263 20.44 -3.76 21.43
C ARG A 263 19.32 -2.76 21.11
N LEU A 264 19.41 -2.05 19.98
CA LEU A 264 18.38 -1.09 19.56
C LEU A 264 17.10 -1.83 19.15
N LEU A 265 17.23 -3.03 18.55
CA LEU A 265 16.08 -3.85 18.18
C LEU A 265 15.35 -4.39 19.42
N GLU A 266 16.05 -4.78 20.46
CA GLU A 266 15.42 -5.18 21.74
C GLU A 266 14.63 -4.05 22.36
N VAL A 267 15.19 -2.83 22.38
CA VAL A 267 14.49 -1.63 22.85
C VAL A 267 13.28 -1.30 21.96
N ALA A 268 13.45 -1.34 20.63
CA ALA A 268 12.38 -1.08 19.69
C ALA A 268 11.23 -2.10 19.84
N GLN A 269 11.54 -3.40 20.04
CA GLN A 269 10.55 -4.45 20.27
C GLN A 269 9.70 -4.16 21.50
N GLY A 270 10.32 -3.73 22.60
CA GLY A 270 9.61 -3.36 23.83
C GLY A 270 8.63 -2.19 23.62
N HIS A 271 9.08 -1.13 22.92
CA HIS A 271 8.21 0.01 22.60
C HIS A 271 7.09 -0.37 21.62
N LEU A 272 7.39 -1.16 20.59
CA LEU A 272 6.38 -1.65 19.64
C LEU A 272 5.29 -2.45 20.38
N ALA A 273 5.68 -3.36 21.28
CA ALA A 273 4.74 -4.14 22.06
C ALA A 273 3.88 -3.27 22.99
N GLU A 274 4.47 -2.27 23.65
CA GLU A 274 3.74 -1.30 24.50
C GLU A 274 2.71 -0.51 23.69
N ILE A 275 3.11 0.05 22.54
CA ILE A 275 2.20 0.82 21.68
C ILE A 275 1.07 -0.08 21.17
N ALA A 276 1.39 -1.28 20.67
CA ALA A 276 0.41 -2.26 20.21
C ALA A 276 -0.57 -2.64 21.34
N ARG A 277 -0.05 -2.86 22.56
CA ARG A 277 -0.87 -3.17 23.72
C ARG A 277 -1.85 -2.05 24.06
N SER A 278 -1.45 -0.80 23.89
CA SER A 278 -2.32 0.37 24.16
C SER A 278 -3.34 0.62 23.05
N CYS A 279 -3.01 0.27 21.78
CA CYS A 279 -3.88 0.54 20.63
C CYS A 279 -4.95 -0.55 20.41
N TRP A 280 -4.57 -1.83 20.48
CA TRP A 280 -5.46 -2.96 20.18
C TRP A 280 -5.26 -4.19 21.09
N SER A 281 -4.35 -4.13 22.05
CA SER A 281 -4.03 -5.21 23.00
C SER A 281 -3.39 -6.44 22.35
N MET A 282 -4.04 -7.03 21.35
CA MET A 282 -3.59 -8.15 20.52
C MET A 282 -4.18 -7.97 19.11
N PRO A 283 -3.41 -8.21 18.04
CA PRO A 283 -3.96 -8.12 16.68
C PRO A 283 -4.92 -9.29 16.39
N PRO A 284 -5.83 -9.16 15.38
CA PRO A 284 -6.68 -10.27 14.93
C PRO A 284 -5.85 -11.45 14.43
N ASP A 285 -6.10 -12.66 14.97
CA ASP A 285 -5.28 -13.85 14.70
C ASP A 285 -5.64 -14.56 13.38
N HIS A 286 -6.93 -14.70 13.07
CA HIS A 286 -7.41 -15.65 12.05
C HIS A 286 -6.71 -15.47 10.70
N GLY A 287 -6.72 -14.26 10.14
CA GLY A 287 -6.11 -14.00 8.83
C GLY A 287 -4.59 -14.18 8.83
N ALA A 288 -3.89 -13.88 9.94
CA ALA A 288 -2.47 -14.11 10.06
C ALA A 288 -2.13 -15.61 10.09
N ALA A 289 -2.91 -16.40 10.83
CA ALA A 289 -2.77 -17.85 10.85
C ALA A 289 -3.01 -18.48 9.48
N VAL A 290 -4.01 -17.98 8.71
CA VAL A 290 -4.26 -18.41 7.32
C VAL A 290 -3.07 -18.09 6.43
N ALA A 291 -2.58 -16.84 6.44
CA ALA A 291 -1.43 -16.44 5.65
C ALA A 291 -0.16 -17.23 6.02
N ARG A 292 0.06 -17.49 7.31
CA ARG A 292 1.15 -18.33 7.79
C ARG A 292 1.06 -19.76 7.24
N LEU A 293 -0.11 -20.37 7.25
CA LEU A 293 -0.32 -21.73 6.70
C LEU A 293 -0.05 -21.74 5.18
N ILE A 294 -0.50 -20.73 4.44
CA ILE A 294 -0.23 -20.61 3.02
C ILE A 294 1.27 -20.56 2.75
N MET A 295 2.02 -19.79 3.53
CA MET A 295 3.47 -19.65 3.34
C MET A 295 4.29 -20.85 3.86
N ALA A 296 3.75 -21.62 4.82
CA ALA A 296 4.42 -22.77 5.39
C ALA A 296 4.27 -24.05 4.54
N GLU A 297 3.17 -24.17 3.77
CA GLU A 297 2.88 -25.38 3.00
C GLU A 297 3.18 -25.18 1.50
N PRO A 298 4.10 -25.97 0.92
CA PRO A 298 4.51 -25.80 -0.48
C PRO A 298 3.35 -25.82 -1.49
N THR A 299 2.35 -26.68 -1.29
CA THR A 299 1.17 -26.78 -2.16
C THR A 299 0.28 -25.54 -2.09
N LEU A 300 0.05 -25.00 -0.88
CA LEU A 300 -0.72 -23.77 -0.68
C LEU A 300 0.06 -22.55 -1.18
N THR A 301 1.38 -22.51 -0.94
CA THR A 301 2.26 -21.46 -1.50
C THR A 301 2.21 -21.43 -3.01
N ALA A 302 2.28 -22.60 -3.67
CA ALA A 302 2.23 -22.69 -5.13
C ALA A 302 0.88 -22.21 -5.68
N SER A 303 -0.24 -22.63 -5.06
CA SER A 303 -1.59 -22.18 -5.41
C SER A 303 -1.73 -20.67 -5.25
N TRP A 304 -1.33 -20.11 -4.12
CA TRP A 304 -1.37 -18.68 -3.84
C TRP A 304 -0.55 -17.87 -4.86
N ARG A 305 0.69 -18.30 -5.15
CA ARG A 305 1.53 -17.64 -6.17
C ARG A 305 0.88 -17.65 -7.55
N GLN A 306 0.24 -18.76 -7.92
CA GLN A 306 -0.47 -18.86 -9.20
C GLN A 306 -1.66 -17.90 -9.27
N GLU A 307 -2.48 -17.83 -8.21
CA GLU A 307 -3.63 -16.93 -8.13
C GLU A 307 -3.18 -15.47 -8.16
N LEU A 308 -2.15 -15.10 -7.40
CA LEU A 308 -1.57 -13.77 -7.39
C LEU A 308 -1.03 -13.35 -8.77
N ASN A 309 -0.32 -14.25 -9.44
CA ASN A 309 0.15 -14.02 -10.81
C ASN A 309 -1.00 -13.80 -11.80
N GLN A 310 -2.14 -14.48 -11.64
CA GLN A 310 -3.33 -14.25 -12.46
C GLN A 310 -3.92 -12.86 -12.21
N MET A 311 -3.97 -12.43 -10.94
CA MET A 311 -4.40 -11.06 -10.59
C MET A 311 -3.51 -10.01 -11.24
N THR A 312 -2.19 -10.17 -11.15
CA THR A 312 -1.20 -9.25 -11.73
C THR A 312 -1.32 -9.17 -13.25
N LYS A 313 -1.40 -10.32 -13.93
CA LYS A 313 -1.61 -10.38 -15.38
C LYS A 313 -2.88 -9.68 -15.82
N ARG A 314 -3.98 -9.85 -15.07
CA ARG A 314 -5.25 -9.17 -15.38
C ARG A 314 -5.11 -7.65 -15.24
N ILE A 315 -4.47 -7.16 -14.18
CA ILE A 315 -4.23 -5.72 -13.99
C ILE A 315 -3.38 -5.18 -15.15
N GLN A 316 -2.32 -5.89 -15.53
CA GLN A 316 -1.47 -5.49 -16.65
C GLN A 316 -2.22 -5.49 -17.98
N SER A 317 -3.06 -6.51 -18.25
CA SER A 317 -3.90 -6.56 -19.46
C SER A 317 -4.82 -5.33 -19.58
N ILE A 318 -5.42 -4.88 -18.46
CA ILE A 318 -6.24 -3.66 -18.46
C ILE A 318 -5.39 -2.41 -18.76
N ARG A 319 -4.18 -2.31 -18.19
CA ARG A 319 -3.25 -1.21 -18.48
C ARG A 319 -2.85 -1.17 -19.95
N ASP A 320 -2.48 -2.32 -20.50
CA ASP A 320 -2.09 -2.46 -21.91
C ASP A 320 -3.26 -2.12 -22.83
N ARG A 321 -4.47 -2.61 -22.50
CA ARG A 321 -5.68 -2.34 -23.27
C ARG A 321 -6.04 -0.84 -23.28
N LEU A 322 -5.94 -0.15 -22.16
CA LEU A 322 -6.18 1.29 -22.11
C LEU A 322 -5.10 2.06 -22.91
N ALA A 323 -3.84 1.64 -22.80
CA ALA A 323 -2.74 2.27 -23.53
C ALA A 323 -2.83 2.10 -25.06
N GLU A 324 -3.51 1.04 -25.57
CA GLU A 324 -3.76 0.83 -27.00
C GLU A 324 -4.64 1.93 -27.62
N PHE A 325 -5.48 2.60 -26.83
CA PHE A 325 -6.29 3.70 -27.34
C PHE A 325 -5.48 4.99 -27.59
N GLY A 326 -4.22 5.03 -27.12
CA GLY A 326 -3.38 6.23 -27.25
C GLY A 326 -3.84 7.35 -26.32
N ASP A 327 -3.22 8.52 -26.49
CA ASP A 327 -3.53 9.70 -25.70
C ASP A 327 -4.78 10.42 -26.22
N ILE A 328 -5.63 10.91 -25.29
CA ILE A 328 -6.88 11.58 -25.61
C ILE A 328 -6.88 12.95 -24.94
N GLY A 329 -6.63 13.99 -25.73
CA GLY A 329 -6.49 15.35 -25.21
C GLY A 329 -5.44 15.42 -24.11
N LYS A 330 -5.86 15.82 -22.90
CA LYS A 330 -4.95 15.87 -21.74
C LYS A 330 -4.70 14.52 -21.06
N PHE A 331 -5.39 13.45 -21.45
CA PHE A 331 -5.30 12.14 -20.81
C PHE A 331 -4.29 11.24 -21.53
N ALA A 332 -3.10 11.06 -20.95
CA ALA A 332 -2.02 10.27 -21.50
C ALA A 332 -2.18 8.78 -21.09
N PHE A 333 -2.84 7.99 -21.92
CA PHE A 333 -3.06 6.57 -21.62
C PHE A 333 -1.84 5.71 -21.96
N GLU A 334 -0.97 6.09 -22.91
CA GLU A 334 0.22 5.31 -23.30
C GLU A 334 1.16 5.03 -22.11
N ARG A 335 1.27 5.98 -21.16
CA ARG A 335 2.11 5.83 -19.95
C ARG A 335 1.70 4.66 -19.06
N LEU A 336 0.42 4.24 -19.10
CA LEU A 336 -0.11 3.18 -18.25
C LEU A 336 0.65 1.86 -18.41
N ARG A 337 1.29 1.59 -19.55
CA ARG A 337 2.14 0.41 -19.76
C ARG A 337 3.33 0.36 -18.83
N ASN A 338 3.85 1.52 -18.45
CA ASN A 338 5.05 1.64 -17.62
C ASN A 338 4.72 1.75 -16.13
N GLU A 339 3.48 2.12 -15.78
CA GLU A 339 3.02 2.21 -14.40
C GLU A 339 2.60 0.83 -13.88
N LYS A 340 2.57 0.66 -12.54
CA LYS A 340 2.38 -0.63 -11.89
C LYS A 340 1.23 -0.61 -10.88
N GLY A 341 0.70 -1.80 -10.58
CA GLY A 341 -0.29 -2.00 -9.54
C GLY A 341 -1.70 -1.56 -9.92
N MET A 342 -2.54 -1.44 -8.91
CA MET A 342 -3.98 -1.35 -9.07
C MET A 342 -4.47 0.04 -9.52
N PHE A 343 -3.66 1.09 -9.33
CA PHE A 343 -4.13 2.48 -9.50
C PHE A 343 -3.46 3.19 -10.64
N ALA A 344 -4.18 4.15 -11.20
CA ALA A 344 -3.65 5.22 -12.03
C ALA A 344 -4.29 6.55 -11.63
N LEU A 345 -3.59 7.65 -11.90
CA LEU A 345 -4.05 8.99 -11.61
C LEU A 345 -4.28 9.76 -12.91
N LEU A 346 -5.50 10.16 -13.15
CA LEU A 346 -5.90 10.97 -14.31
C LEU A 346 -5.92 12.45 -13.95
N PRO A 347 -5.61 13.36 -14.88
CA PRO A 347 -5.67 14.81 -14.69
C PRO A 347 -7.11 15.34 -14.80
N ALA A 348 -8.08 14.59 -14.23
CA ALA A 348 -9.48 14.97 -14.21
C ALA A 348 -9.75 15.93 -13.04
N THR A 349 -10.46 17.02 -13.31
CA THR A 349 -10.94 17.92 -12.26
C THR A 349 -12.12 17.31 -11.49
N PRO A 350 -12.42 17.77 -10.27
CA PRO A 350 -13.60 17.30 -9.53
C PRO A 350 -14.92 17.45 -10.32
N ASP A 351 -15.10 18.52 -11.07
CA ASP A 351 -16.30 18.74 -11.89
C ASP A 351 -16.39 17.73 -13.04
N GLU A 352 -15.27 17.41 -13.69
CA GLU A 352 -15.20 16.35 -14.71
C GLU A 352 -15.52 14.99 -14.14
N VAL A 353 -15.04 14.68 -12.93
CA VAL A 353 -15.37 13.41 -12.23
C VAL A 353 -16.85 13.34 -11.91
N VAL A 354 -17.45 14.43 -11.44
CA VAL A 354 -18.90 14.52 -11.20
C VAL A 354 -19.69 14.33 -12.50
N ARG A 355 -19.23 14.91 -13.60
CA ARG A 355 -19.82 14.74 -14.92
C ARG A 355 -19.78 13.31 -15.41
N LEU A 356 -18.61 12.62 -15.31
CA LEU A 356 -18.46 11.20 -15.65
C LEU A 356 -19.42 10.32 -14.85
N ARG A 357 -19.58 10.59 -13.56
CA ARG A 357 -20.52 9.88 -12.70
C ARG A 357 -21.96 10.07 -13.15
N ASN A 358 -22.39 11.32 -13.35
CA ASN A 358 -23.77 11.64 -13.63
C ASN A 358 -24.20 11.21 -15.03
N GLU A 359 -23.39 11.47 -16.05
CA GLU A 359 -23.71 11.22 -17.45
C GLU A 359 -23.38 9.80 -17.89
N ASN A 360 -22.27 9.22 -17.39
CA ASN A 360 -21.73 7.96 -17.91
C ASN A 360 -21.78 6.80 -16.91
N GLY A 361 -22.17 7.02 -15.64
CA GLY A 361 -22.18 5.98 -14.62
C GLY A 361 -20.79 5.51 -14.17
N ILE A 362 -19.77 6.36 -14.32
CA ILE A 362 -18.40 6.05 -13.95
C ILE A 362 -18.10 6.67 -12.60
N PHE A 363 -17.82 5.82 -11.61
CA PHE A 363 -17.55 6.20 -10.23
C PHE A 363 -16.06 6.10 -9.96
N MET A 364 -15.40 7.22 -9.71
CA MET A 364 -13.97 7.32 -9.38
C MET A 364 -13.74 8.39 -8.32
N ALA A 365 -12.54 8.41 -7.73
CA ALA A 365 -12.21 9.40 -6.72
C ALA A 365 -12.12 10.81 -7.33
N GLU A 366 -12.59 11.83 -6.61
CA GLU A 366 -12.55 13.25 -7.06
C GLU A 366 -11.12 13.76 -7.30
N SER A 367 -10.12 13.09 -6.75
CA SER A 367 -8.70 13.35 -7.01
C SER A 367 -8.23 12.91 -8.40
N GLY A 368 -9.07 12.28 -9.21
CA GLY A 368 -8.70 11.68 -10.48
C GLY A 368 -8.13 10.25 -10.38
N ARG A 369 -8.01 9.70 -9.15
CA ARG A 369 -7.54 8.32 -9.00
C ARG A 369 -8.59 7.32 -9.48
N ILE A 370 -8.14 6.33 -10.26
CA ILE A 370 -8.93 5.18 -10.70
C ILE A 370 -8.31 3.88 -10.22
N ASN A 371 -9.18 2.90 -9.89
CA ASN A 371 -8.77 1.52 -9.62
C ASN A 371 -8.89 0.67 -10.91
N LEU A 372 -7.78 0.47 -11.59
CA LEU A 372 -7.73 -0.35 -12.83
C LEU A 372 -8.09 -1.82 -12.56
N ALA A 373 -7.80 -2.33 -11.37
CA ALA A 373 -8.19 -3.69 -10.99
C ALA A 373 -9.72 -3.87 -10.86
N GLY A 374 -10.48 -2.77 -10.82
CA GLY A 374 -11.95 -2.75 -10.84
C GLY A 374 -12.55 -2.70 -12.24
N LEU A 375 -11.79 -2.26 -13.25
CA LEU A 375 -12.25 -2.14 -14.62
C LEU A 375 -12.35 -3.51 -15.31
N GLN A 376 -13.44 -3.72 -16.05
CA GLN A 376 -13.60 -4.90 -16.89
C GLN A 376 -13.03 -4.61 -18.28
N GLU A 377 -12.48 -5.62 -18.95
CA GLU A 377 -11.91 -5.45 -20.29
C GLU A 377 -12.98 -4.98 -21.30
N ALA A 378 -14.19 -5.49 -21.17
CA ALA A 378 -15.34 -5.07 -21.99
C ALA A 378 -15.75 -3.60 -21.77
N ASP A 379 -15.43 -3.02 -20.62
CA ASP A 379 -15.75 -1.63 -20.29
C ASP A 379 -14.65 -0.63 -20.69
N CYS A 380 -13.48 -1.08 -21.12
CA CYS A 380 -12.35 -0.19 -21.46
C CYS A 380 -12.71 0.81 -22.56
N GLU A 381 -13.38 0.35 -23.63
CA GLU A 381 -13.78 1.23 -24.74
C GLU A 381 -14.80 2.28 -24.26
N ARG A 382 -15.84 1.86 -23.54
CA ARG A 382 -16.85 2.78 -22.97
C ARG A 382 -16.23 3.79 -22.02
N PHE A 383 -15.29 3.34 -21.18
CA PHE A 383 -14.54 4.24 -20.28
C PHE A 383 -13.76 5.30 -21.07
N VAL A 384 -13.02 4.88 -22.09
CA VAL A 384 -12.21 5.78 -22.93
C VAL A 384 -13.08 6.75 -23.72
N GLN A 385 -14.21 6.30 -24.28
CA GLN A 385 -15.19 7.16 -24.97
C GLN A 385 -15.74 8.23 -24.01
N ALA A 386 -16.10 7.83 -22.77
CA ALA A 386 -16.57 8.80 -21.78
C ALA A 386 -15.49 9.83 -21.42
N ILE A 387 -14.22 9.42 -21.25
CA ILE A 387 -13.10 10.36 -21.06
C ILE A 387 -12.98 11.32 -22.25
N GLY A 388 -13.18 10.84 -23.48
CA GLY A 388 -13.17 11.68 -24.69
C GLY A 388 -14.21 12.79 -24.69
N THR A 389 -15.29 12.68 -23.93
CA THR A 389 -16.30 13.75 -23.78
C THR A 389 -15.85 14.92 -22.90
N LEU A 390 -14.73 14.78 -22.21
CA LEU A 390 -14.16 15.81 -21.32
C LEU A 390 -13.17 16.73 -22.05
N VAL A 391 -12.84 16.42 -23.29
CA VAL A 391 -11.81 17.14 -24.10
C VAL A 391 -12.46 18.15 -25.04
#